data_caa037ab32693c2c7bdefb88deba3c35
#
_entry.id   caa037ab32693c2c7bdefb88deba3c35
#
_cell.length_a   1.000
_cell.length_b   1.000
_cell.length_c   1.000
_cell.angle_alpha   90.00
_cell.angle_beta   90.00
_cell.angle_gamma   90.00
#
_symmetry.space_group_name_H-M   'P 1'
#
loop_
_entity.id
_entity.type
_entity.pdbx_description
1 polymer ?
#
loop_
_entity_poly.entity_id
_entity_poly.type
_entity_poly.pdbx_seq_one_letter_code
_entity_poly.pdbx_strand_id
1 'polypeptide(L)'
;MIWAYDLRHAVALRVEAGVGEPYRRQVAAAFAQRCRALRDAAYLRFRMARNEVAATLARSDRLAQNLAAARCVRHAARFWLLARDEPYPADKWLPSALARDPAAGELMPLIRVVLDGGADPSARFDATWSLWRAIDDRAVGVGVDPELLSGSPFVS
;
A
#
# COMPACT_ATOMS: atom_id res chain seq x y z
N MET A 1 10.25 8.53 2.87
CA MET A 1 9.89 7.19 2.34
C MET A 1 10.18 7.08 0.84
N ILE A 2 9.64 7.97 0.00
CA ILE A 2 9.93 8.03 -1.44
C ILE A 2 11.43 8.08 -1.71
N TRP A 3 12.18 8.90 -1.00
CA TRP A 3 13.64 8.99 -1.09
C TRP A 3 14.37 7.66 -0.86
N ALA A 4 13.90 6.86 0.10
CA ALA A 4 14.52 5.56 0.36
C ALA A 4 14.31 4.60 -0.82
N TYR A 5 13.14 4.63 -1.46
CA TYR A 5 12.88 3.85 -2.66
C TYR A 5 13.74 4.33 -3.83
N ASP A 6 13.72 5.65 -4.11
CA ASP A 6 14.44 6.22 -5.24
C ASP A 6 15.94 5.97 -5.12
N LEU A 7 16.51 6.10 -3.91
CA LEU A 7 17.92 5.82 -3.67
C LEU A 7 18.29 4.34 -3.81
N ARG A 8 17.39 3.43 -3.37
CA ARG A 8 17.60 1.99 -3.50
C ARG A 8 17.60 1.52 -4.97
N HIS A 9 16.76 2.14 -5.79
CA HIS A 9 16.57 1.78 -7.19
C HIS A 9 17.27 2.74 -8.19
N ALA A 10 17.96 3.76 -7.67
CA ALA A 10 18.69 4.67 -8.52
C ALA A 10 19.81 3.96 -9.28
N VAL A 11 19.78 4.07 -10.60
CA VAL A 11 20.91 3.71 -11.45
C VAL A 11 21.90 4.86 -11.36
N ALA A 12 23.10 4.59 -10.85
CA ALA A 12 24.17 5.57 -10.78
C ALA A 12 24.66 5.90 -12.19
N LEU A 13 24.13 6.96 -12.77
CA LEU A 13 24.43 7.35 -14.15
C LEU A 13 25.84 7.92 -14.33
N ARG A 14 26.56 8.29 -13.30
CA ARG A 14 27.96 8.77 -13.30
C ARG A 14 28.45 9.08 -11.89
N VAL A 15 28.49 8.13 -11.02
CA VAL A 15 29.15 8.30 -9.73
C VAL A 15 30.37 7.42 -9.74
N GLU A 16 31.53 7.97 -9.43
CA GLU A 16 32.72 7.16 -9.16
C GLU A 16 32.37 6.04 -8.20
N ALA A 17 32.85 4.83 -8.51
CA ALA A 17 32.50 3.64 -7.76
C ALA A 17 32.74 3.87 -6.25
N GLY A 18 31.67 3.77 -5.47
CA GLY A 18 31.72 3.91 -4.02
C GLY A 18 31.20 5.22 -3.42
N VAL A 19 31.08 6.32 -4.16
CA VAL A 19 30.67 7.63 -3.58
C VAL A 19 29.21 7.60 -3.07
N GLY A 20 28.31 6.89 -3.73
CA GLY A 20 26.91 6.78 -3.33
C GLY A 20 26.63 5.73 -2.24
N GLU A 21 27.55 4.84 -1.98
CA GLU A 21 27.35 3.69 -1.10
C GLU A 21 27.13 4.05 0.39
N PRO A 22 27.86 5.02 0.97
CA PRO A 22 27.60 5.45 2.34
C PRO A 22 26.17 5.98 2.53
N TYR A 23 25.67 6.75 1.58
CA TYR A 23 24.29 7.27 1.61
C TYR A 23 23.26 6.15 1.50
N ARG A 24 23.47 5.17 0.62
CA ARG A 24 22.58 4.00 0.49
C ARG A 24 22.50 3.23 1.78
N ARG A 25 23.64 2.95 2.42
CA ARG A 25 23.67 2.25 3.72
C ARG A 25 22.97 3.04 4.82
N GLN A 26 23.22 4.33 4.90
CA GLN A 26 22.61 5.19 5.90
C GLN A 26 21.09 5.26 5.73
N VAL A 27 20.59 5.40 4.49
CA VAL A 27 19.15 5.40 4.19
C VAL A 27 18.54 4.03 4.47
N ALA A 28 19.22 2.94 4.11
CA ALA A 28 18.74 1.58 4.40
C ALA A 28 18.64 1.32 5.91
N ALA A 29 19.64 1.74 6.69
CA ALA A 29 19.62 1.62 8.15
C ALA A 29 18.49 2.44 8.77
N ALA A 30 18.32 3.70 8.37
CA ALA A 30 17.24 4.55 8.84
C ALA A 30 15.84 4.02 8.47
N PHE A 31 15.72 3.40 7.31
CA PHE A 31 14.49 2.73 6.89
C PHE A 31 14.22 1.50 7.75
N ALA A 32 15.20 0.61 7.93
CA ALA A 32 15.06 -0.60 8.73
C ALA A 32 14.58 -0.29 10.16
N GLN A 33 15.12 0.77 10.79
CA GLN A 33 14.71 1.21 12.13
C GLN A 33 13.25 1.64 12.22
N ARG A 34 12.67 2.15 11.12
CA ARG A 34 11.31 2.71 11.09
C ARG A 34 10.31 1.83 10.36
N CYS A 35 10.76 0.76 9.70
CA CYS A 35 9.93 -0.01 8.79
C CYS A 35 8.67 -0.55 9.47
N ARG A 36 8.79 -1.08 10.69
CA ARG A 36 7.65 -1.58 11.46
C ARG A 36 6.59 -0.48 11.69
N ALA A 37 6.99 0.65 12.26
CA ALA A 37 6.05 1.74 12.53
C ALA A 37 5.41 2.30 11.25
N LEU A 38 6.16 2.34 10.15
CA LEU A 38 5.65 2.78 8.85
C LEU A 38 4.65 1.78 8.28
N ARG A 39 4.90 0.48 8.45
CA ARG A 39 4.02 -0.60 8.05
C ARG A 39 2.71 -0.55 8.82
N ASP A 40 2.77 -0.43 10.15
CA ASP A 40 1.60 -0.34 11.00
C ASP A 40 0.76 0.90 10.67
N ALA A 41 1.41 2.04 10.47
CA ALA A 41 0.73 3.27 10.02
C ALA A 41 0.11 3.14 8.61
N ALA A 42 0.76 2.43 7.69
CA ALA A 42 0.20 2.19 6.35
C ALA A 42 -1.01 1.27 6.41
N TYR A 43 -0.97 0.24 7.25
CA TYR A 43 -2.09 -0.66 7.49
C TYR A 43 -3.29 0.08 8.09
N LEU A 44 -3.08 0.89 9.13
CA LEU A 44 -4.14 1.69 9.73
C LEU A 44 -4.81 2.62 8.69
N ARG A 45 -4.02 3.32 7.89
CA ARG A 45 -4.55 4.18 6.82
C ARG A 45 -5.31 3.39 5.76
N PHE A 46 -4.88 2.19 5.45
CA PHE A 46 -5.62 1.29 4.56
C PHE A 46 -6.99 0.94 5.15
N ARG A 47 -7.06 0.55 6.42
CA ARG A 47 -8.32 0.23 7.10
C ARG A 47 -9.29 1.41 7.10
N MET A 48 -8.80 2.61 7.37
CA MET A 48 -9.62 3.83 7.31
C MET A 48 -10.16 4.08 5.89
N ALA A 49 -9.29 4.02 4.89
CA ALA A 49 -9.69 4.23 3.49
C ALA A 49 -10.68 3.16 2.98
N ARG A 50 -10.54 1.91 3.42
CA ARG A 50 -11.50 0.84 3.13
C ARG A 50 -12.90 1.16 3.66
N ASN A 51 -13.00 1.65 4.90
CA ASN A 51 -14.29 2.04 5.49
C ASN A 51 -14.94 3.19 4.71
N GLU A 52 -14.14 4.12 4.18
CA GLU A 52 -14.62 5.18 3.28
C GLU A 52 -15.19 4.58 1.98
N VAL A 53 -14.55 3.56 1.39
CA VAL A 53 -15.09 2.89 0.19
C VAL A 53 -16.45 2.30 0.49
N ALA A 54 -16.59 1.52 1.57
CA ALA A 54 -17.88 0.94 1.97
C ALA A 54 -18.96 2.00 2.18
N ALA A 55 -18.62 3.10 2.88
CA ALA A 55 -19.56 4.19 3.14
C ALA A 55 -19.98 4.95 1.86
N THR A 56 -19.09 5.08 0.88
CA THR A 56 -19.38 5.79 -0.38
C THR A 56 -20.17 4.93 -1.37
N LEU A 57 -19.97 3.62 -1.38
CA LEU A 57 -20.76 2.69 -2.19
C LEU A 57 -22.25 2.78 -1.86
N ALA A 58 -22.60 2.96 -0.58
CA ALA A 58 -23.98 3.11 -0.13
C ALA A 58 -24.64 4.42 -0.58
N ARG A 59 -23.87 5.43 -1.00
CA ARG A 59 -24.37 6.81 -1.29
C ARG A 59 -24.57 7.10 -2.78
N SER A 60 -24.29 6.18 -3.68
CA SER A 60 -24.38 6.39 -5.12
C SER A 60 -23.59 7.58 -5.69
N ASP A 61 -22.65 8.14 -4.93
CA ASP A 61 -21.77 9.23 -5.35
C ASP A 61 -20.52 8.66 -6.02
N ARG A 62 -20.52 8.64 -7.34
CA ARG A 62 -19.41 8.08 -8.14
C ARG A 62 -18.08 8.82 -7.91
N LEU A 63 -18.10 10.14 -7.72
CA LEU A 63 -16.87 10.88 -7.49
C LEU A 63 -16.25 10.50 -6.14
N ALA A 64 -17.06 10.49 -5.09
CA ALA A 64 -16.63 10.08 -3.77
C ALA A 64 -16.12 8.63 -3.76
N GLN A 65 -16.81 7.71 -4.45
CA GLN A 65 -16.39 6.32 -4.62
C GLN A 65 -15.02 6.22 -5.28
N ASN A 66 -14.77 6.95 -6.36
CA ASN A 66 -13.48 6.91 -7.07
C ASN A 66 -12.34 7.47 -6.20
N LEU A 67 -12.59 8.55 -5.48
CA LEU A 67 -11.60 9.13 -4.56
C LEU A 67 -11.28 8.20 -3.38
N ALA A 68 -12.30 7.54 -2.81
CA ALA A 68 -12.12 6.58 -1.73
C ALA A 68 -11.38 5.33 -2.23
N ALA A 69 -11.75 4.79 -3.39
CA ALA A 69 -11.11 3.65 -4.02
C ALA A 69 -9.63 3.93 -4.33
N ALA A 70 -9.31 5.09 -4.89
CA ALA A 70 -7.92 5.47 -5.17
C ALA A 70 -7.07 5.56 -3.88
N ARG A 71 -7.65 6.11 -2.80
CA ARG A 71 -6.99 6.14 -1.48
C ARG A 71 -6.78 4.75 -0.91
N CYS A 72 -7.80 3.90 -0.97
CA CYS A 72 -7.74 2.52 -0.49
C CYS A 72 -6.63 1.74 -1.20
N VAL A 73 -6.62 1.73 -2.52
CA VAL A 73 -5.60 1.05 -3.33
C VAL A 73 -4.20 1.61 -3.06
N ARG A 74 -4.05 2.93 -2.95
CA ARG A 74 -2.76 3.55 -2.62
C ARG A 74 -2.20 3.05 -1.29
N HIS A 75 -3.03 2.97 -0.26
CA HIS A 75 -2.58 2.51 1.06
C HIS A 75 -2.36 1.01 1.10
N ALA A 76 -3.17 0.21 0.39
CA ALA A 76 -2.93 -1.22 0.20
C ALA A 76 -1.57 -1.48 -0.46
N ALA A 77 -1.28 -0.80 -1.55
CA ALA A 77 -0.01 -0.93 -2.28
C ALA A 77 1.20 -0.53 -1.42
N ARG A 78 1.10 0.57 -0.67
CA ARG A 78 2.16 1.01 0.24
C ARG A 78 2.40 0.02 1.37
N PHE A 79 1.31 -0.48 1.98
CA PHE A 79 1.41 -1.50 3.00
C PHE A 79 2.06 -2.78 2.46
N TRP A 80 1.64 -3.23 1.29
CA TRP A 80 2.18 -4.45 0.65
C TRP A 80 3.69 -4.39 0.49
N LEU A 81 4.23 -3.28 -0.02
CA LEU A 81 5.68 -3.10 -0.17
C LEU A 81 6.38 -3.04 1.19
N LEU A 82 5.82 -2.32 2.17
CA LEU A 82 6.37 -2.26 3.53
C LEU A 82 6.33 -3.62 4.26
N ALA A 83 5.36 -4.47 3.94
CA ALA A 83 5.27 -5.83 4.46
C ALA A 83 6.37 -6.76 3.91
N ARG A 84 7.15 -6.29 2.95
CA ARG A 84 8.36 -6.94 2.42
C ARG A 84 9.64 -6.23 2.81
N ASP A 85 9.56 -5.34 3.79
CA ASP A 85 10.66 -4.47 4.17
C ASP A 85 11.22 -3.66 2.98
N GLU A 86 10.32 -3.30 2.04
CA GLU A 86 10.66 -2.47 0.90
C GLU A 86 10.06 -1.07 1.04
N PRO A 87 10.84 -0.01 0.82
CA PRO A 87 10.32 1.34 0.72
C PRO A 87 9.43 1.45 -0.52
N TYR A 88 8.36 2.24 -0.43
CA TYR A 88 7.49 2.47 -1.58
C TYR A 88 7.88 3.74 -2.34
N PRO A 89 7.65 3.77 -3.68
CA PRO A 89 7.91 4.92 -4.53
C PRO A 89 6.83 6.00 -4.42
N ALA A 90 6.98 7.09 -5.17
CA ALA A 90 5.89 8.02 -5.43
C ALA A 90 4.68 7.30 -6.08
N ASP A 91 3.46 7.81 -5.85
CA ASP A 91 2.23 7.12 -6.22
C ASP A 91 2.16 6.72 -7.71
N LYS A 92 2.69 7.54 -8.60
CA LYS A 92 2.74 7.24 -10.04
C LYS A 92 3.55 5.98 -10.40
N TRP A 93 4.44 5.54 -9.51
CA TRP A 93 5.28 4.35 -9.70
C TRP A 93 4.81 3.13 -8.91
N LEU A 94 3.80 3.27 -8.04
CA LEU A 94 3.27 2.16 -7.24
C LEU A 94 2.82 0.97 -8.11
N PRO A 95 2.09 1.15 -9.23
CA PRO A 95 1.70 0.01 -10.08
C PRO A 95 2.90 -0.75 -10.63
N SER A 96 3.94 -0.02 -11.07
CA SER A 96 5.16 -0.65 -11.60
C SER A 96 5.97 -1.36 -10.49
N ALA A 97 5.94 -0.85 -9.26
CA ALA A 97 6.60 -1.50 -8.14
C ALA A 97 5.88 -2.80 -7.75
N LEU A 98 4.54 -2.80 -7.69
CA LEU A 98 3.74 -4.00 -7.44
C LEU A 98 3.90 -5.04 -8.56
N ALA A 99 3.92 -4.62 -9.82
CA ALA A 99 4.06 -5.52 -10.96
C ALA A 99 5.39 -6.30 -10.98
N ARG A 100 6.42 -5.80 -10.29
CA ARG A 100 7.70 -6.50 -10.12
C ARG A 100 7.67 -7.55 -9.02
N ASP A 101 6.65 -7.54 -8.19
CA ASP A 101 6.48 -8.50 -7.11
C ASP A 101 5.60 -9.67 -7.57
N PRO A 102 6.17 -10.88 -7.75
CA PRO A 102 5.37 -12.05 -8.11
C PRO A 102 4.23 -12.33 -7.13
N ALA A 103 4.45 -12.07 -5.84
CA ALA A 103 3.44 -12.27 -4.81
C ALA A 103 2.29 -11.25 -4.88
N ALA A 104 2.47 -10.11 -5.55
CA ALA A 104 1.40 -9.14 -5.80
C ALA A 104 0.54 -9.50 -7.03
N GLY A 105 0.83 -10.61 -7.73
CA GLY A 105 0.08 -11.03 -8.91
C GLY A 105 -1.41 -11.19 -8.67
N GLU A 106 -1.80 -11.64 -7.48
CA GLU A 106 -3.20 -11.79 -7.08
C GLU A 106 -3.89 -10.45 -6.75
N LEU A 107 -3.13 -9.43 -6.36
CA LEU A 107 -3.68 -8.12 -6.03
C LEU A 107 -4.00 -7.29 -7.27
N MET A 108 -3.24 -7.43 -8.33
CA MET A 108 -3.36 -6.56 -9.50
C MET A 108 -4.74 -6.66 -10.18
N PRO A 109 -5.35 -7.84 -10.37
CA PRO A 109 -6.73 -7.94 -10.87
C PRO A 109 -7.73 -7.23 -9.96
N LEU A 110 -7.63 -7.41 -8.65
CA LEU A 110 -8.52 -6.77 -7.66
C LEU A 110 -8.38 -5.25 -7.70
N ILE A 111 -7.15 -4.74 -7.73
CA ILE A 111 -6.86 -3.31 -7.84
C ILE A 111 -7.49 -2.70 -9.09
N ARG A 112 -7.43 -3.38 -10.23
CA ARG A 112 -8.03 -2.91 -11.47
C ARG A 112 -9.54 -2.77 -11.33
N VAL A 113 -10.23 -3.77 -10.80
CA VAL A 113 -11.69 -3.71 -10.60
C VAL A 113 -12.06 -2.62 -9.58
N VAL A 114 -11.33 -2.49 -8.49
CA VAL A 114 -11.57 -1.44 -7.48
C VAL A 114 -11.43 -0.04 -8.07
N LEU A 115 -10.49 0.17 -9.00
CA LEU A 115 -10.24 1.47 -9.64
C LEU A 115 -11.11 1.71 -10.88
N ASP A 116 -11.76 0.68 -11.40
CA ASP A 116 -12.62 0.83 -12.57
C ASP A 116 -13.90 1.59 -12.21
N GLY A 117 -13.97 2.85 -12.61
CA GLY A 117 -15.14 3.70 -12.38
C GLY A 117 -16.39 3.28 -13.14
N GLY A 118 -16.25 2.39 -14.15
CA GLY A 118 -17.35 1.80 -14.93
C GLY A 118 -17.82 0.45 -14.40
N ALA A 119 -17.09 -0.15 -13.46
CA ALA A 119 -17.45 -1.44 -12.90
C ALA A 119 -18.81 -1.40 -12.18
N ASP A 120 -19.51 -2.52 -12.23
CA ASP A 120 -20.70 -2.73 -11.44
C ASP A 120 -20.40 -2.53 -9.93
N PRO A 121 -21.25 -1.81 -9.17
CA PRO A 121 -21.05 -1.58 -7.75
C PRO A 121 -20.85 -2.86 -6.93
N SER A 122 -21.55 -3.95 -7.26
CA SER A 122 -21.37 -5.23 -6.58
C SER A 122 -20.00 -5.83 -6.85
N ALA A 123 -19.57 -5.87 -8.11
CA ALA A 123 -18.23 -6.36 -8.48
C ALA A 123 -17.13 -5.54 -7.82
N ARG A 124 -17.32 -4.23 -7.73
CA ARG A 124 -16.39 -3.32 -7.06
C ARG A 124 -16.33 -3.56 -5.54
N PHE A 125 -17.47 -3.81 -4.92
CA PHE A 125 -17.56 -4.17 -3.51
C PHE A 125 -16.84 -5.49 -3.24
N ASP A 126 -17.11 -6.53 -4.02
CA ASP A 126 -16.49 -7.85 -3.88
C ASP A 126 -14.97 -7.80 -4.08
N ALA A 127 -14.52 -7.03 -5.06
CA ALA A 127 -13.08 -6.81 -5.28
C ALA A 127 -12.44 -6.05 -4.12
N THR A 128 -13.12 -5.04 -3.55
CA THR A 128 -12.64 -4.30 -2.38
C THR A 128 -12.55 -5.22 -1.15
N TRP A 129 -13.53 -6.10 -0.97
CA TRP A 129 -13.55 -7.08 0.10
C TRP A 129 -12.43 -8.12 -0.03
N SER A 130 -12.21 -8.61 -1.26
CA SER A 130 -11.13 -9.56 -1.55
C SER A 130 -9.75 -8.92 -1.37
N LEU A 131 -9.58 -7.68 -1.81
CA LEU A 131 -8.36 -6.90 -1.56
C LEU A 131 -8.13 -6.73 -0.05
N TRP A 132 -9.18 -6.44 0.70
CA TRP A 132 -9.09 -6.33 2.14
C TRP A 132 -8.57 -7.62 2.79
N ARG A 133 -9.17 -8.76 2.48
CA ARG A 133 -8.73 -10.05 3.02
C ARG A 133 -7.24 -10.31 2.73
N ALA A 134 -6.82 -10.11 1.49
CA ALA A 134 -5.42 -10.31 1.11
C ALA A 134 -4.46 -9.40 1.90
N ILE A 135 -4.86 -8.17 2.19
CA ILE A 135 -4.06 -7.24 3.01
C ILE A 135 -4.08 -7.64 4.49
N ASP A 136 -5.21 -8.06 5.03
CA ASP A 136 -5.33 -8.50 6.44
C ASP A 136 -4.53 -9.79 6.68
N ASP A 137 -4.64 -10.78 5.79
CA ASP A 137 -3.86 -12.01 5.87
C ASP A 137 -2.36 -11.71 5.84
N ARG A 138 -1.95 -10.78 4.98
CA ARG A 138 -0.57 -10.33 4.93
C ARG A 138 -0.16 -9.59 6.20
N ALA A 139 -1.04 -8.78 6.78
CA ALA A 139 -0.78 -8.04 8.01
C ALA A 139 -0.55 -8.97 9.21
N VAL A 140 -1.35 -10.03 9.32
CA VAL A 140 -1.14 -11.09 10.30
C VAL A 140 0.21 -11.77 10.08
N GLY A 141 0.51 -12.15 8.84
CA GLY A 141 1.74 -12.85 8.49
C GLY A 141 3.04 -12.08 8.78
N VAL A 142 2.99 -10.74 8.78
CA VAL A 142 4.17 -9.89 9.08
C VAL A 142 4.16 -9.30 10.49
N GLY A 143 3.22 -9.71 11.34
CA GLY A 143 3.16 -9.31 12.74
C GLY A 143 2.82 -7.83 12.93
N VAL A 144 1.82 -7.32 12.20
CA VAL A 144 1.19 -6.03 12.52
C VAL A 144 0.59 -6.11 13.92
N ASP A 145 0.61 -5.01 14.65
CA ASP A 145 0.11 -4.93 16.01
C ASP A 145 -1.32 -5.51 16.12
N PRO A 146 -1.56 -6.51 16.98
CA PRO A 146 -2.87 -7.12 17.17
C PRO A 146 -3.99 -6.13 17.51
N GLU A 147 -3.68 -5.04 18.22
CA GLU A 147 -4.66 -4.00 18.52
C GLU A 147 -5.13 -3.30 17.23
N LEU A 148 -4.25 -3.14 16.26
CA LEU A 148 -4.61 -2.59 14.95
C LEU A 148 -5.43 -3.58 14.11
N LEU A 149 -5.26 -4.89 14.33
CA LEU A 149 -6.02 -5.92 13.63
C LEU A 149 -7.44 -6.05 14.20
N SER A 150 -7.61 -6.01 15.52
CA SER A 150 -8.86 -6.22 16.23
C SER A 150 -9.70 -4.97 16.42
N GLY A 151 -9.07 -3.80 16.52
CA GLY A 151 -9.74 -2.54 16.84
C GLY A 151 -10.58 -2.01 15.67
N SER A 152 -11.85 -1.67 15.95
CA SER A 152 -12.54 -0.66 15.14
C SER A 152 -11.94 0.69 15.49
N PRO A 153 -11.39 1.48 14.56
CA PRO A 153 -10.85 2.81 14.85
C PRO A 153 -11.93 3.81 15.29
N PHE A 154 -13.15 3.36 15.49
CA PHE A 154 -14.33 4.16 15.82
C PHE A 154 -15.06 3.70 17.09
N VAL A 155 -14.46 2.85 17.93
CA VAL A 155 -15.02 2.51 19.25
C VAL A 155 -14.17 3.16 20.32
N SER A 156 -14.46 4.38 20.58
CA SER A 156 -14.24 5.08 21.86
C SER A 156 -15.24 6.22 21.94
#